data_09b29242c6047c53b4bf7b6bee132504
#
_entry.id   09b29242c6047c53b4bf7b6bee132504
#
_cell.length_a   1.000
_cell.length_b   1.000
_cell.length_c   1.000
_cell.angle_alpha   90.00
_cell.angle_beta   90.00
_cell.angle_gamma   90.00
#
_symmetry.space_group_name_H-M   'P 1'
#
loop_
_entity.id
_entity.type
_entity.pdbx_description
1 polymer ?
#
loop_
_entity_poly.entity_id
_entity_poly.type
_entity_poly.pdbx_seq_one_letter_code
_entity_poly.pdbx_strand_id
1 'polypeptide(L)'
;MIAGPTASGKSGFAMELAARDGRVIVNADALQVYGCWRVLSARPSAADEAALPHALYGHVGRDQPYSVGQWLREVQAHLGRPVVIVGGTGLYFSALTEGLAEIPATPPEVRALADARRAATRLEAAGVATR
;
A
#
# COMPACT_ATOMS: atom_id res chain seq x y z
N MET A 1 2.80 -10.67 11.73
CA MET A 1 3.17 -9.66 10.71
C MET A 1 4.59 -9.94 10.24
N ILE A 2 4.84 -9.78 8.93
CA ILE A 2 6.14 -9.98 8.30
C ILE A 2 6.52 -8.68 7.57
N ALA A 3 7.47 -7.95 8.11
CA ALA A 3 7.97 -6.71 7.54
C ALA A 3 9.43 -6.88 7.10
N GLY A 4 9.85 -6.13 6.08
CA GLY A 4 11.24 -6.15 5.63
C GLY A 4 11.44 -5.55 4.24
N PRO A 5 12.69 -5.35 3.80
CA PRO A 5 12.99 -4.74 2.52
C PRO A 5 12.56 -5.62 1.33
N THR A 6 12.49 -5.01 0.16
CA THR A 6 12.25 -5.73 -1.10
C THR A 6 13.28 -6.83 -1.31
N ALA A 7 12.88 -7.94 -1.91
CA ALA A 7 13.72 -9.12 -2.19
C ALA A 7 14.29 -9.85 -0.96
N SER A 8 13.77 -9.62 0.25
CA SER A 8 14.21 -10.31 1.48
C SER A 8 13.57 -11.70 1.71
N GLY A 9 12.79 -12.21 0.76
CA GLY A 9 12.12 -13.52 0.89
C GLY A 9 10.80 -13.52 1.67
N LYS A 10 10.30 -12.35 2.12
CA LYS A 10 9.05 -12.25 2.94
C LYS A 10 7.85 -12.96 2.33
N SER A 11 7.65 -12.82 1.01
CA SER A 11 6.48 -13.40 0.33
C SER A 11 6.52 -14.92 0.35
N GLY A 12 7.69 -15.53 0.09
CA GLY A 12 7.88 -16.98 0.21
C GLY A 12 7.58 -17.47 1.64
N PHE A 13 8.16 -16.82 2.64
CA PHE A 13 7.91 -17.15 4.04
C PHE A 13 6.43 -16.96 4.44
N ALA A 14 5.76 -15.92 3.94
CA ALA A 14 4.33 -15.72 4.18
C ALA A 14 3.49 -16.85 3.56
N MET A 15 3.85 -17.32 2.37
CA MET A 15 3.18 -18.45 1.71
C MET A 15 3.37 -19.77 2.47
N GLU A 16 4.57 -20.04 2.98
CA GLU A 16 4.83 -21.23 3.82
C GLU A 16 3.96 -21.23 5.09
N LEU A 17 3.91 -20.09 5.79
CA LEU A 17 3.05 -19.96 6.97
C LEU A 17 1.56 -20.10 6.63
N ALA A 18 1.13 -19.50 5.53
CA ALA A 18 -0.26 -19.55 5.11
C ALA A 18 -0.69 -20.97 4.71
N ALA A 19 0.17 -21.68 3.98
CA ALA A 19 -0.08 -23.07 3.60
C ALA A 19 -0.14 -24.02 4.80
N ARG A 20 0.75 -23.81 5.79
CA ARG A 20 0.81 -24.65 6.99
C ARG A 20 -0.38 -24.46 7.91
N ASP A 21 -0.78 -23.20 8.12
CA ASP A 21 -1.72 -22.83 9.19
C ASP A 21 -3.11 -22.40 8.63
N GLY A 22 -3.36 -22.50 7.32
CA GLY A 22 -4.62 -22.10 6.70
C GLY A 22 -4.90 -20.59 6.80
N ARG A 23 -3.87 -19.75 6.71
CA ARG A 23 -4.00 -18.29 6.87
C ARG A 23 -4.27 -17.59 5.54
N VAL A 24 -4.93 -16.44 5.62
CA VAL A 24 -5.02 -15.51 4.49
C VAL A 24 -3.79 -14.60 4.48
N ILE A 25 -3.19 -14.43 3.32
CA ILE A 25 -2.06 -13.49 3.12
C ILE A 25 -2.64 -12.11 2.81
N VAL A 26 -2.33 -11.13 3.67
CA VAL A 26 -2.85 -9.77 3.54
C VAL A 26 -1.71 -8.81 3.22
N ASN A 27 -1.89 -8.03 2.16
CA ASN A 27 -0.90 -7.07 1.69
C ASN A 27 -0.73 -5.88 2.64
N ALA A 28 0.55 -5.54 2.94
CA ALA A 28 0.96 -4.31 3.61
C ALA A 28 2.03 -3.56 2.80
N ASP A 29 1.88 -3.52 1.47
CA ASP A 29 2.72 -2.76 0.57
C ASP A 29 1.87 -1.79 -0.25
N ALA A 30 2.20 -0.48 -0.18
CA ALA A 30 1.44 0.59 -0.81
C ALA A 30 1.47 0.57 -2.36
N LEU A 31 2.41 -0.13 -2.98
CA LEU A 31 2.46 -0.27 -4.43
C LEU A 31 1.69 -1.50 -4.90
N GLN A 32 1.65 -2.56 -4.12
CA GLN A 32 0.98 -3.81 -4.48
C GLN A 32 -0.54 -3.76 -4.37
N VAL A 33 -1.10 -2.67 -3.84
CA VAL A 33 -2.56 -2.44 -3.84
C VAL A 33 -3.10 -2.16 -5.25
N TYR A 34 -2.26 -1.62 -6.15
CA TYR A 34 -2.68 -1.24 -7.49
C TYR A 34 -2.70 -2.40 -8.47
N GLY A 35 -3.82 -2.53 -9.21
CA GLY A 35 -4.02 -3.61 -10.18
C GLY A 35 -3.12 -3.54 -11.41
N CYS A 36 -2.73 -2.34 -11.85
CA CYS A 36 -2.02 -2.10 -13.10
C CYS A 36 -0.52 -2.48 -13.08
N TRP A 37 0.12 -2.69 -11.92
CA TRP A 37 1.57 -2.87 -11.82
C TRP A 37 1.98 -4.21 -11.18
N ARG A 38 1.46 -5.32 -11.68
CA ARG A 38 1.77 -6.63 -11.10
C ARG A 38 3.27 -6.94 -11.10
N VAL A 39 3.92 -6.82 -12.25
CA VAL A 39 5.36 -7.16 -12.40
C VAL A 39 6.24 -6.12 -11.72
N LEU A 40 5.98 -4.84 -11.98
CA LEU A 40 6.79 -3.74 -11.46
C LEU A 40 6.79 -3.66 -9.93
N SER A 41 5.67 -3.95 -9.30
CA SER A 41 5.55 -3.97 -7.84
C SER A 41 5.92 -5.32 -7.19
N ALA A 42 6.29 -6.30 -8.00
CA ALA A 42 6.54 -7.68 -7.54
C ALA A 42 5.34 -8.27 -6.77
N ARG A 43 4.11 -7.96 -7.21
CA ARG A 43 2.88 -8.51 -6.64
C ARG A 43 2.82 -10.02 -6.89
N PRO A 44 2.21 -10.83 -6.00
CA PRO A 44 2.03 -12.27 -6.19
C PRO A 44 1.54 -12.62 -7.59
N SER A 45 2.05 -13.71 -8.15
CA SER A 45 1.63 -14.21 -9.45
C SER A 45 0.18 -14.71 -9.41
N ALA A 46 -0.45 -14.86 -10.56
CA ALA A 46 -1.77 -15.48 -10.63
C ALA A 46 -1.79 -16.92 -10.08
N ALA A 47 -0.66 -17.64 -10.21
CA ALA A 47 -0.51 -18.98 -9.64
C ALA A 47 -0.45 -18.95 -8.11
N ASP A 48 0.25 -17.98 -7.53
CA ASP A 48 0.32 -17.81 -6.06
C ASP A 48 -1.06 -17.45 -5.48
N GLU A 49 -1.77 -16.52 -6.15
CA GLU A 49 -3.12 -16.09 -5.76
C GLU A 49 -4.16 -17.24 -5.92
N ALA A 50 -3.95 -18.14 -6.86
CA ALA A 50 -4.78 -19.33 -7.03
C ALA A 50 -4.47 -20.44 -6.01
N ALA A 51 -3.20 -20.55 -5.57
CA ALA A 51 -2.77 -21.57 -4.62
C ALA A 51 -3.19 -21.27 -3.19
N LEU A 52 -3.17 -20.01 -2.78
CA LEU A 52 -3.48 -19.59 -1.41
C LEU A 52 -4.33 -18.30 -1.42
N PRO A 53 -5.20 -18.10 -0.42
CA PRO A 53 -6.02 -16.89 -0.33
C PRO A 53 -5.15 -15.65 -0.06
N HIS A 54 -5.22 -14.68 -0.97
CA HIS A 54 -4.59 -13.38 -0.88
C HIS A 54 -5.64 -12.27 -0.76
N ALA A 55 -5.35 -11.22 -0.01
CA ALA A 55 -6.23 -10.07 0.18
C ALA A 55 -5.46 -8.75 0.07
N LEU A 56 -6.13 -7.70 -0.38
CA LEU A 56 -5.63 -6.34 -0.56
C LEU A 56 -4.48 -6.23 -1.56
N TYR A 57 -4.42 -7.14 -2.53
CA TYR A 57 -3.53 -7.08 -3.68
C TYR A 57 -4.29 -6.66 -4.93
N GLY A 58 -3.81 -5.65 -5.64
CA GLY A 58 -4.31 -5.26 -6.96
C GLY A 58 -5.78 -4.87 -7.04
N HIS A 59 -6.39 -4.46 -5.94
CA HIS A 59 -7.81 -4.14 -5.85
C HIS A 59 -8.10 -2.65 -6.10
N VAL A 60 -7.07 -1.81 -6.18
CA VAL A 60 -7.18 -0.37 -6.44
C VAL A 60 -6.95 -0.07 -7.91
N GLY A 61 -7.80 0.73 -8.51
CA GLY A 61 -7.66 1.21 -9.89
C GLY A 61 -6.47 2.16 -10.05
N ARG A 62 -5.95 2.26 -11.28
CA ARG A 62 -4.74 3.05 -11.61
C ARG A 62 -4.80 4.50 -11.11
N ASP A 63 -5.92 5.15 -11.35
CA ASP A 63 -6.11 6.59 -11.08
C ASP A 63 -6.90 6.84 -9.79
N GLN A 64 -7.16 5.78 -9.04
CA GLN A 64 -7.88 5.84 -7.78
C GLN A 64 -6.90 6.23 -6.66
N PRO A 65 -7.15 7.33 -5.93
CA PRO A 65 -6.37 7.65 -4.74
C PRO A 65 -6.59 6.59 -3.66
N TYR A 66 -5.52 6.20 -3.00
CA TYR A 66 -5.57 5.24 -1.92
C TYR A 66 -4.70 5.70 -0.75
N SER A 67 -5.22 5.60 0.45
CA SER A 67 -4.56 6.10 1.66
C SER A 67 -4.35 5.00 2.69
N VAL A 68 -3.41 5.23 3.61
CA VAL A 68 -3.18 4.35 4.77
C VAL A 68 -4.46 4.18 5.61
N GLY A 69 -5.28 5.23 5.73
CA GLY A 69 -6.55 5.15 6.44
C GLY A 69 -7.59 4.25 5.74
N GLN A 70 -7.60 4.21 4.42
CA GLN A 70 -8.41 3.26 3.66
C GLN A 70 -7.91 1.83 3.87
N TRP A 71 -6.60 1.62 3.72
CA TRP A 71 -5.98 0.32 3.98
C TRP A 71 -6.29 -0.19 5.39
N LEU A 72 -6.19 0.69 6.40
CA LEU A 72 -6.47 0.31 7.79
C LEU A 72 -7.92 -0.14 8.00
N ARG A 73 -8.89 0.51 7.38
CA ARG A 73 -10.29 0.07 7.42
C ARG A 73 -10.51 -1.27 6.71
N GLU A 74 -9.86 -1.46 5.57
CA GLU A 74 -10.00 -2.69 4.79
C GLU A 74 -9.32 -3.88 5.47
N VAL A 75 -8.12 -3.70 6.04
CA VAL A 75 -7.42 -4.79 6.75
C VAL A 75 -8.20 -5.25 7.97
N GLN A 76 -8.92 -4.37 8.66
CA GLN A 76 -9.74 -4.72 9.82
C GLN A 76 -10.79 -5.79 9.50
N ALA A 77 -11.37 -5.78 8.29
CA ALA A 77 -12.32 -6.80 7.85
C ALA A 77 -11.72 -8.21 7.74
N HIS A 78 -10.39 -8.33 7.72
CA HIS A 78 -9.69 -9.61 7.65
C HIS A 78 -9.20 -10.11 9.01
N LEU A 79 -9.12 -9.26 10.04
CA LEU A 79 -8.51 -9.59 11.34
C LEU A 79 -9.34 -10.58 12.17
N GLY A 80 -10.60 -10.82 11.83
CA GLY A 80 -11.47 -11.81 12.49
C GLY A 80 -11.12 -13.27 12.19
N ARG A 81 -10.11 -13.54 11.38
CA ARG A 81 -9.64 -14.87 10.98
C ARG A 81 -8.10 -14.94 11.01
N PRO A 82 -7.50 -16.15 10.97
CA PRO A 82 -6.06 -16.29 10.90
C PRO A 82 -5.49 -15.61 9.64
N VAL A 83 -4.58 -14.65 9.82
CA VAL A 83 -3.94 -13.88 8.73
C VAL A 83 -2.43 -13.86 8.88
N VAL A 84 -1.75 -13.69 7.75
CA VAL A 84 -0.34 -13.26 7.66
C VAL A 84 -0.32 -11.91 6.95
N ILE A 85 0.00 -10.83 7.66
CA ILE A 85 0.14 -9.50 7.08
C ILE A 85 1.59 -9.33 6.65
N VAL A 86 1.82 -9.11 5.36
CA VAL A 86 3.17 -9.07 4.77
C VAL A 86 3.35 -7.85 3.88
N GLY A 87 4.47 -7.15 4.01
CA GLY A 87 4.77 -6.00 3.15
C GLY A 87 6.05 -5.26 3.50
N GLY A 88 6.25 -4.13 2.83
CA GLY A 88 7.40 -3.25 3.01
C GLY A 88 7.04 -1.84 3.49
N THR A 89 5.77 -1.49 3.60
CA THR A 89 5.34 -0.13 3.96
C THR A 89 5.23 0.03 5.48
N GLY A 90 6.28 0.59 6.10
CA GLY A 90 6.34 0.79 7.55
C GLY A 90 5.13 1.53 8.11
N LEU A 91 4.63 2.56 7.40
CA LEU A 91 3.45 3.32 7.82
C LEU A 91 2.18 2.44 7.97
N TYR A 92 2.03 1.39 7.15
CA TYR A 92 0.91 0.48 7.27
C TYR A 92 1.00 -0.35 8.57
N PHE A 93 2.20 -0.78 8.92
CA PHE A 93 2.42 -1.52 10.17
C PHE A 93 2.22 -0.62 11.40
N SER A 94 2.79 0.61 11.39
CA SER A 94 2.57 1.57 12.47
C SER A 94 1.09 1.93 12.63
N ALA A 95 0.38 2.16 11.52
CA ALA A 95 -1.05 2.44 11.56
C ALA A 95 -1.87 1.29 12.18
N LEU A 96 -1.46 0.04 11.94
CA LEU A 96 -2.14 -1.12 12.48
C LEU A 96 -1.87 -1.34 13.98
N THR A 97 -0.66 -1.01 14.45
CA THR A 97 -0.25 -1.27 15.84
C THR A 97 -0.47 -0.08 16.77
N GLU A 98 -0.34 1.14 16.25
CA GLU A 98 -0.38 2.37 17.03
C GLU A 98 -1.61 3.23 16.70
N GLY A 99 -2.29 2.92 15.58
CA GLY A 99 -3.38 3.74 15.05
C GLY A 99 -2.89 4.87 14.18
N LEU A 100 -3.83 5.70 13.74
CA LEU A 100 -3.59 6.93 12.99
C LEU A 100 -4.18 8.11 13.74
N ALA A 101 -3.45 9.22 13.77
CA ALA A 101 -4.02 10.48 14.19
C ALA A 101 -5.15 10.90 13.23
N GLU A 102 -6.25 11.38 13.78
CA GLU A 102 -7.31 11.99 12.97
C GLU A 102 -6.81 13.33 12.41
N ILE A 103 -6.43 13.32 11.14
CA ILE A 103 -6.06 14.53 10.42
C ILE A 103 -7.23 14.87 9.48
N PRO A 104 -7.86 16.05 9.63
CA PRO A 104 -8.92 16.48 8.72
C PRO A 104 -8.44 16.47 7.26
N ALA A 105 -9.33 16.15 6.34
CA ALA A 105 -9.01 16.20 4.92
C ALA A 105 -8.60 17.64 4.54
N THR A 106 -7.49 17.78 3.83
CA THR A 106 -7.05 19.08 3.32
C THR A 106 -8.10 19.61 2.33
N PRO A 107 -8.65 20.84 2.57
CA PRO A 107 -9.58 21.45 1.63
C PRO A 107 -9.02 21.48 0.21
N PRO A 108 -9.83 21.21 -0.83
CA PRO A 108 -9.37 21.15 -2.23
C PRO A 108 -8.64 22.42 -2.67
N GLU A 109 -9.10 23.59 -2.24
CA GLU A 109 -8.49 24.89 -2.56
C GLU A 109 -7.09 25.05 -1.96
N VAL A 110 -6.86 24.56 -0.75
CA VAL A 110 -5.55 24.58 -0.09
C VAL A 110 -4.59 23.64 -0.81
N ARG A 111 -5.07 22.48 -1.20
CA ARG A 111 -4.27 21.52 -1.99
C ARG A 111 -3.90 22.11 -3.35
N ALA A 112 -4.85 22.69 -4.09
CA ALA A 112 -4.59 23.32 -5.38
C ALA A 112 -3.58 24.45 -5.28
N LEU A 113 -3.66 25.29 -4.23
CA LEU A 113 -2.69 26.35 -3.99
C LEU A 113 -1.29 25.79 -3.69
N ALA A 114 -1.18 24.75 -2.90
CA ALA A 114 0.09 24.10 -2.59
C ALA A 114 0.73 23.48 -3.85
N ASP A 115 -0.06 22.80 -4.67
CA ASP A 115 0.40 22.19 -5.92
C ASP A 115 0.85 23.25 -6.94
N ALA A 116 0.12 24.36 -7.05
CA ALA A 116 0.51 25.49 -7.91
C ALA A 116 1.84 26.12 -7.46
N ARG A 117 2.03 26.35 -6.16
CA ARG A 117 3.30 26.87 -5.60
C ARG A 117 4.45 25.91 -5.86
N ARG A 118 4.24 24.62 -5.64
CA ARG A 118 5.26 23.59 -5.89
C ARG A 118 5.66 23.50 -7.36
N ALA A 119 4.69 23.66 -8.29
CA ALA A 119 4.96 23.68 -9.71
C ALA A 119 5.79 24.92 -10.12
N ALA A 120 5.44 26.10 -9.60
CA ALA A 120 6.19 27.35 -9.82
C ALA A 120 7.64 27.25 -9.34
N THR A 121 7.86 26.77 -8.10
CA THR A 121 9.21 26.58 -7.56
C THR A 121 10.05 25.60 -8.38
N ARG A 122 9.44 24.55 -8.92
CA ARG A 122 10.15 23.60 -9.81
C ARG A 122 10.55 24.24 -11.13
N LEU A 123 9.70 25.08 -11.73
CA LEU A 123 9.99 25.79 -12.97
C LEU A 123 11.11 26.83 -12.77
N GLU A 124 11.09 27.57 -11.66
CA GLU A 124 12.17 28.49 -11.27
C GLU A 124 13.50 27.77 -11.10
N ALA A 125 13.51 26.63 -10.37
CA ALA A 125 14.70 25.81 -10.16
C ALA A 125 15.25 25.20 -11.47
N ALA A 126 14.37 24.98 -12.48
CA ALA A 126 14.76 24.50 -13.81
C ALA A 126 15.19 25.63 -14.77
N GLY A 127 15.24 26.91 -14.31
CA GLY A 127 15.63 28.05 -15.12
C GLY A 127 14.60 28.47 -16.17
N VAL A 128 13.35 28.04 -16.04
CA VAL A 128 12.24 28.45 -16.91
C VAL A 128 11.60 29.69 -16.33
N ALA A 129 11.80 30.83 -17.00
CA ALA A 129 11.15 32.08 -16.60
C ALA A 129 9.63 31.96 -16.76
N THR A 130 8.91 32.01 -15.67
CA THR A 130 7.46 32.21 -15.66
C THR A 130 7.19 33.67 -15.96
N ARG A 131 6.66 33.99 -17.17
CA ARG A 131 6.10 35.30 -17.50
C ARG A 131 4.66 35.40 -17.03
#